data_7fb9076d9a55065adb6a05fe0b8a1daa
#
_entry.id   7fb9076d9a55065adb6a05fe0b8a1daa
#
_cell.length_a   1.000
_cell.length_b   1.000
_cell.length_c   1.000
_cell.angle_alpha   90.00
_cell.angle_beta   90.00
_cell.angle_gamma   90.00
#
_symmetry.space_group_name_H-M   'P 1'
#
loop_
_entity.id
_entity.type
_entity.pdbx_description
1 polymer ?
#
loop_
_entity_poly.entity_id
_entity_poly.type
_entity_poly.pdbx_seq_one_letter_code
_entity_poly.pdbx_strand_id
1 'polypeptide(L)'
;MKIVINRRLKSSTKQNIIYAIEEPETAQHPNNQKILIESFKSLANESDCQIILTTHSPGLASELPIESLRFIFKNDNDELKIDLGDVVFPKIAKTLGVTPDSRVKILFCVEGPTDVDAICCLSNAMKIKYPELPDLRNDERIAFVLMGGSTLKHWVNHNYLKELGKPEFHLYDNDVTTYQNSIDKVNNREDNSQGQLTQKLEIESYLHSDAIKIGFDIDIEVHDQHNADGKATPKIFAEAYSKKIGLSNIIRDKNAKKFLAEKAFPNMTAEMIEERDQNNEVKGWFEKINELLN
;
A
#
# COMPACT_ATOMS: atom_id res chain seq x y z
N MET A 1 10.59 11.12 21.94
CA MET A 1 11.62 12.12 21.66
C MET A 1 10.96 13.48 21.47
N LYS A 2 11.29 14.52 22.25
CA LYS A 2 10.80 15.88 22.02
C LYS A 2 11.80 16.55 21.07
N ILE A 3 11.43 16.75 19.82
CA ILE A 3 12.22 17.58 18.91
C ILE A 3 12.00 19.03 19.36
N VAL A 4 12.97 19.58 20.05
CA VAL A 4 12.97 21.01 20.41
C VAL A 4 13.60 21.74 19.25
N ILE A 5 12.78 22.24 18.32
CA ILE A 5 13.22 23.19 17.32
C ILE A 5 13.42 24.52 18.06
N ASN A 6 14.65 24.80 18.47
CA ASN A 6 15.01 26.11 18.97
C ASN A 6 14.92 27.13 17.84
N ARG A 7 13.82 27.86 17.75
CA ARG A 7 13.80 29.12 16.99
C ARG A 7 14.82 30.07 17.61
N ARG A 8 16.00 30.14 17.00
CA ARG A 8 16.94 31.19 17.36
C ARG A 8 16.34 32.55 16.99
N LEU A 9 16.23 33.40 17.97
CA LEU A 9 16.00 34.85 17.79
C LEU A 9 16.97 35.35 16.76
N LYS A 10 16.49 36.14 15.78
CA LYS A 10 17.23 36.78 14.68
C LYS A 10 18.49 37.45 15.21
N SER A 11 19.63 36.78 15.09
CA SER A 11 20.92 37.48 15.10
C SER A 11 21.26 37.90 13.67
N SER A 12 21.82 39.05 13.49
CA SER A 12 22.08 39.71 12.21
C SER A 12 23.15 39.06 11.30
N THR A 13 23.58 37.85 11.62
CA THR A 13 24.49 37.04 10.81
C THR A 13 23.73 35.82 10.28
N LYS A 14 23.57 35.69 8.96
CA LYS A 14 23.09 34.47 8.29
C LYS A 14 24.01 33.29 8.67
N GLN A 15 23.56 32.44 9.55
CA GLN A 15 24.25 31.19 9.88
C GLN A 15 23.49 30.03 9.23
N ASN A 16 24.15 29.25 8.38
CA ASN A 16 23.62 28.01 7.87
C ASN A 16 23.57 27.00 9.02
N ILE A 17 22.43 26.32 9.13
CA ILE A 17 22.17 25.32 10.18
C ILE A 17 22.11 23.94 9.52
N ILE A 18 22.84 22.99 10.08
CA ILE A 18 22.76 21.58 9.69
C ILE A 18 22.15 20.79 10.85
N TYR A 19 21.05 20.12 10.60
CA TYR A 19 20.45 19.15 11.54
C TYR A 19 20.89 17.76 11.15
N ALA A 20 21.59 17.07 12.02
CA ALA A 20 21.90 15.64 11.89
C ALA A 20 20.99 14.84 12.83
N ILE A 21 20.20 13.92 12.29
CA ILE A 21 19.16 13.19 13.02
C ILE A 21 19.35 11.70 12.73
N GLU A 22 19.48 10.90 13.77
CA GLU A 22 19.63 9.45 13.68
C GLU A 22 18.29 8.77 13.92
N GLU A 23 17.87 7.92 12.98
CA GLU A 23 16.66 7.08 13.04
C GLU A 23 15.44 7.78 13.65
N PRO A 24 14.97 8.90 13.04
CA PRO A 24 13.89 9.69 13.62
C PRO A 24 12.56 8.92 13.74
N GLU A 25 12.42 7.81 13.01
CA GLU A 25 11.27 6.91 13.05
C GLU A 25 11.25 6.00 14.28
N THR A 26 12.38 5.81 14.96
CA THR A 26 12.47 4.95 16.13
C THR A 26 11.51 5.42 17.22
N ALA A 27 10.63 4.54 17.65
CA ALA A 27 9.53 4.81 18.59
C ALA A 27 8.41 5.74 18.04
N GLN A 28 8.30 5.92 16.73
CA GLN A 28 7.17 6.63 16.11
C GLN A 28 6.16 5.64 15.51
N HIS A 29 4.87 5.92 15.72
CA HIS A 29 3.83 5.19 15.02
C HIS A 29 3.94 5.45 13.50
N PRO A 30 3.79 4.44 12.60
CA PRO A 30 3.94 4.61 11.14
C PRO A 30 3.16 5.82 10.56
N ASN A 31 1.95 6.08 11.06
CA ASN A 31 1.16 7.24 10.63
C ASN A 31 1.81 8.60 10.93
N ASN A 32 2.75 8.66 11.88
CA ASN A 32 3.46 9.88 12.24
C ASN A 32 4.73 10.09 11.41
N GLN A 33 5.24 9.03 10.79
CA GLN A 33 6.46 9.10 9.97
C GLN A 33 6.28 10.06 8.78
N LYS A 34 5.13 10.01 8.12
CA LYS A 34 4.80 10.93 7.02
C LYS A 34 4.77 12.39 7.48
N ILE A 35 4.11 12.68 8.59
CA ILE A 35 4.05 14.04 9.17
C ILE A 35 5.45 14.54 9.52
N LEU A 36 6.30 13.64 10.04
CA LEU A 36 7.68 13.95 10.39
C LEU A 36 8.48 14.34 9.14
N ILE A 37 8.39 13.54 8.07
CA ILE A 37 9.09 13.82 6.81
C ILE A 37 8.60 15.11 6.16
N GLU A 38 7.30 15.36 6.12
CA GLU A 38 6.76 16.63 5.58
C GLU A 38 7.27 17.83 6.38
N SER A 39 7.41 17.69 7.69
CA SER A 39 8.00 18.74 8.54
C SER A 39 9.49 18.96 8.23
N PHE A 40 10.24 17.90 7.97
CA PHE A 40 11.65 18.01 7.59
C PHE A 40 11.83 18.61 6.19
N LYS A 41 10.99 18.20 5.22
CA LYS A 41 10.99 18.81 3.88
C LYS A 41 10.69 20.31 3.95
N SER A 42 9.69 20.69 4.72
CA SER A 42 9.36 22.11 4.92
C SER A 42 10.53 22.90 5.51
N LEU A 43 11.20 22.33 6.52
CA LEU A 43 12.35 22.97 7.15
C LEU A 43 13.58 23.03 6.22
N ALA A 44 13.81 22.00 5.42
CA ALA A 44 14.92 21.95 4.45
C ALA A 44 14.74 22.92 3.27
N ASN A 45 13.51 23.35 2.99
CA ASN A 45 13.23 24.37 1.98
C ASN A 45 13.55 25.79 2.45
N GLU A 46 13.85 26.00 3.73
CA GLU A 46 14.36 27.28 4.23
C GLU A 46 15.81 27.46 3.75
N SER A 47 16.16 28.66 3.28
CA SER A 47 17.41 28.96 2.55
C SER A 47 18.70 28.78 3.36
N ASP A 48 18.60 28.59 4.67
CA ASP A 48 19.72 28.51 5.62
C ASP A 48 19.71 27.18 6.42
N CYS A 49 18.93 26.20 6.00
CA CYS A 49 18.76 24.94 6.71
C CYS A 49 19.07 23.72 5.82
N GLN A 50 19.90 22.81 6.33
CA GLN A 50 20.13 21.49 5.76
C GLN A 50 19.77 20.41 6.78
N ILE A 51 19.10 19.36 6.32
CA ILE A 51 18.77 18.19 7.16
C ILE A 51 19.51 16.96 6.60
N ILE A 52 20.23 16.26 7.48
CA ILE A 52 20.82 14.96 7.21
C ILE A 52 20.18 14.00 8.20
N LEU A 53 19.60 12.92 7.71
CA LEU A 53 19.03 11.89 8.57
C LEU A 53 19.49 10.51 8.15
N THR A 54 19.59 9.59 9.13
CA THR A 54 19.77 8.17 8.88
C THR A 54 18.47 7.44 9.12
N THR A 55 18.22 6.36 8.38
CA THR A 55 17.03 5.52 8.57
C THR A 55 17.29 4.09 8.13
N HIS A 56 16.68 3.14 8.82
CA HIS A 56 16.54 1.76 8.40
C HIS A 56 15.12 1.43 7.92
N SER A 57 14.23 2.42 7.85
CA SER A 57 12.84 2.25 7.41
C SER A 57 12.72 2.46 5.90
N PRO A 58 12.36 1.42 5.10
CA PRO A 58 12.06 1.58 3.68
C PRO A 58 10.89 2.56 3.46
N GLY A 59 9.89 2.51 4.34
CA GLY A 59 8.73 3.39 4.28
C GLY A 59 9.10 4.85 4.46
N LEU A 60 10.06 5.18 5.33
CA LEU A 60 10.54 6.54 5.50
C LEU A 60 11.40 6.98 4.31
N ALA A 61 12.26 6.09 3.80
CA ALA A 61 13.08 6.38 2.62
C ALA A 61 12.22 6.66 1.37
N SER A 62 11.09 5.94 1.21
CA SER A 62 10.18 6.13 0.07
C SER A 62 9.44 7.47 0.06
N GLU A 63 9.33 8.14 1.20
CA GLU A 63 8.73 9.48 1.30
C GLU A 63 9.70 10.61 0.95
N LEU A 64 10.99 10.30 0.72
CA LEU A 64 12.03 11.28 0.41
C LEU A 64 12.29 11.37 -1.10
N PRO A 65 12.67 12.55 -1.63
CA PRO A 65 13.12 12.68 -3.01
C PRO A 65 14.31 11.77 -3.28
N ILE A 66 14.30 11.05 -4.41
CA ILE A 66 15.35 10.08 -4.75
C ILE A 66 16.74 10.71 -4.83
N GLU A 67 16.82 11.92 -5.31
CA GLU A 67 18.05 12.72 -5.40
C GLU A 67 18.65 13.04 -4.02
N SER A 68 17.85 12.99 -2.97
CA SER A 68 18.30 13.20 -1.59
C SER A 68 18.81 11.94 -0.91
N LEU A 69 18.54 10.76 -1.48
CA LEU A 69 18.92 9.49 -0.89
C LEU A 69 20.39 9.16 -1.11
N ARG A 70 21.00 8.58 -0.09
CA ARG A 70 22.38 8.12 -0.07
C ARG A 70 22.41 6.73 0.58
N PHE A 71 22.75 5.71 -0.20
CA PHE A 71 22.88 4.36 0.31
C PHE A 71 24.34 4.08 0.66
N ILE A 72 24.61 3.91 1.93
CA ILE A 72 25.97 3.66 2.45
C ILE A 72 26.11 2.17 2.75
N PHE A 73 27.13 1.54 2.18
CA PHE A 73 27.38 0.11 2.35
C PHE A 73 28.89 -0.16 2.34
N LYS A 74 29.28 -1.34 2.82
CA LYS A 74 30.63 -1.85 2.67
C LYS A 74 30.68 -2.81 1.48
N ASN A 75 31.70 -2.65 0.64
CA ASN A 75 31.98 -3.59 -0.43
C ASN A 75 32.69 -4.84 0.10
N ASP A 76 32.97 -5.81 -0.78
CA ASP A 76 33.66 -7.07 -0.43
C ASP A 76 35.04 -6.87 0.18
N ASN A 77 35.67 -5.71 0.02
CA ASN A 77 36.94 -5.32 0.57
C ASN A 77 36.84 -4.56 1.91
N ASP A 78 35.63 -4.53 2.52
CA ASP A 78 35.29 -3.75 3.74
C ASP A 78 35.46 -2.22 3.60
N GLU A 79 35.47 -1.69 2.35
CA GLU A 79 35.54 -0.28 2.08
C GLU A 79 34.12 0.32 2.05
N LEU A 80 33.95 1.49 2.67
CA LEU A 80 32.70 2.25 2.60
C LEU A 80 32.49 2.80 1.20
N LYS A 81 31.31 2.55 0.65
CA LYS A 81 30.83 3.08 -0.63
C LYS A 81 29.50 3.80 -0.44
N ILE A 82 29.23 4.75 -1.33
CA ILE A 82 28.00 5.52 -1.33
C ILE A 82 27.41 5.45 -2.73
N ASP A 83 26.17 4.98 -2.83
CA ASP A 83 25.38 5.02 -4.06
C ASP A 83 24.34 6.14 -4.02
N LEU A 84 24.07 6.69 -5.19
CA LEU A 84 23.22 7.85 -5.43
C LEU A 84 22.21 7.55 -6.55
N GLY A 85 21.08 8.23 -6.51
CA GLY A 85 20.08 8.20 -7.59
C GLY A 85 19.34 6.89 -7.70
N ASP A 86 18.99 6.51 -8.93
CA ASP A 86 18.04 5.41 -9.22
C ASP A 86 18.51 4.02 -8.75
N VAL A 87 19.80 3.81 -8.57
CA VAL A 87 20.36 2.54 -8.08
C VAL A 87 20.18 2.31 -6.56
N VAL A 88 19.71 3.33 -5.85
CA VAL A 88 19.61 3.30 -4.37
C VAL A 88 18.45 2.43 -3.90
N PHE A 89 17.27 2.57 -4.50
CA PHE A 89 16.07 1.86 -4.06
C PHE A 89 16.16 0.34 -4.13
N PRO A 90 16.63 -0.26 -5.23
CA PRO A 90 16.82 -1.71 -5.31
C PRO A 90 17.78 -2.22 -4.21
N LYS A 91 18.82 -1.47 -3.91
CA LYS A 91 19.79 -1.82 -2.86
C LYS A 91 19.19 -1.67 -1.47
N ILE A 92 18.40 -0.64 -1.22
CA ILE A 92 17.64 -0.48 0.02
C ILE A 92 16.70 -1.67 0.21
N ALA A 93 15.91 -2.01 -0.80
CA ALA A 93 14.98 -3.14 -0.75
C ALA A 93 15.71 -4.46 -0.41
N LYS A 94 16.87 -4.70 -1.04
CA LYS A 94 17.69 -5.87 -0.80
C LYS A 94 18.27 -5.89 0.62
N THR A 95 18.80 -4.77 1.09
CA THR A 95 19.53 -4.70 2.38
C THR A 95 18.60 -4.72 3.59
N LEU A 96 17.40 -4.15 3.45
CA LEU A 96 16.42 -4.09 4.52
C LEU A 96 15.52 -5.34 4.59
N GLY A 97 15.88 -6.41 3.88
CA GLY A 97 15.17 -7.69 3.95
C GLY A 97 13.84 -7.69 3.22
N VAL A 98 13.59 -6.72 2.32
CA VAL A 98 12.47 -6.74 1.37
C VAL A 98 12.79 -7.63 0.16
N THR A 99 13.95 -8.33 0.17
CA THR A 99 14.20 -9.38 -0.82
C THR A 99 13.22 -10.51 -0.57
N PRO A 100 12.38 -10.83 -1.56
CA PRO A 100 11.52 -11.99 -1.43
C PRO A 100 12.38 -13.22 -1.09
N ASP A 101 11.90 -14.02 -0.16
CA ASP A 101 12.41 -15.37 0.08
C ASP A 101 12.63 -16.04 -1.29
N SER A 102 13.65 -16.85 -1.43
CA SER A 102 13.95 -17.60 -2.66
C SER A 102 12.74 -18.41 -3.17
N ARG A 103 11.78 -18.71 -2.31
CA ARG A 103 10.49 -19.36 -2.63
C ARG A 103 9.52 -18.44 -3.35
N VAL A 104 9.61 -17.13 -3.18
CA VAL A 104 8.69 -16.17 -3.81
C VAL A 104 8.88 -16.21 -5.33
N LYS A 105 7.79 -16.45 -6.03
CA LYS A 105 7.72 -16.46 -7.48
C LYS A 105 7.08 -15.21 -8.05
N ILE A 106 6.14 -14.59 -7.32
CA ILE A 106 5.36 -13.43 -7.75
C ILE A 106 5.30 -12.37 -6.66
N LEU A 107 5.31 -11.10 -7.06
CA LEU A 107 5.04 -9.95 -6.20
C LEU A 107 3.61 -9.47 -6.45
N PHE A 108 2.75 -9.54 -5.44
CA PHE A 108 1.39 -9.06 -5.54
C PHE A 108 1.31 -7.62 -5.00
N CYS A 109 1.16 -6.66 -5.91
CA CYS A 109 1.19 -5.22 -5.62
C CYS A 109 -0.23 -4.69 -5.41
N VAL A 110 -0.49 -4.14 -4.23
CA VAL A 110 -1.78 -3.54 -3.84
C VAL A 110 -1.56 -2.18 -3.19
N GLU A 111 -2.62 -1.39 -3.00
CA GLU A 111 -2.49 -0.05 -2.45
C GLU A 111 -2.13 -0.06 -0.96
N GLY A 112 -2.83 -0.85 -0.18
CA GLY A 112 -2.70 -0.82 1.27
C GLY A 112 -2.93 -2.17 1.99
N PRO A 113 -2.74 -2.18 3.30
CA PRO A 113 -2.89 -3.42 4.09
C PRO A 113 -4.33 -3.93 4.15
N THR A 114 -5.33 -3.05 4.07
CA THR A 114 -6.75 -3.44 4.05
C THR A 114 -7.10 -4.23 2.80
N ASP A 115 -6.48 -3.90 1.66
CA ASP A 115 -6.68 -4.61 0.40
C ASP A 115 -6.09 -6.01 0.49
N VAL A 116 -4.91 -6.17 1.11
CA VAL A 116 -4.31 -7.48 1.38
C VAL A 116 -5.28 -8.36 2.17
N ASP A 117 -5.83 -7.83 3.27
CA ASP A 117 -6.74 -8.60 4.12
C ASP A 117 -8.01 -9.00 3.37
N ALA A 118 -8.61 -8.06 2.64
CA ALA A 118 -9.81 -8.30 1.84
C ALA A 118 -9.58 -9.34 0.74
N ILE A 119 -8.53 -9.17 -0.06
CA ILE A 119 -8.19 -10.07 -1.18
C ILE A 119 -7.84 -11.48 -0.66
N CYS A 120 -7.12 -11.59 0.46
CA CYS A 120 -6.84 -12.88 1.08
C CYS A 120 -8.13 -13.59 1.54
N CYS A 121 -9.12 -12.86 2.07
CA CYS A 121 -10.41 -13.43 2.43
C CYS A 121 -11.18 -13.92 1.20
N LEU A 122 -11.20 -13.12 0.12
CA LEU A 122 -11.81 -13.51 -1.15
C LEU A 122 -11.13 -14.75 -1.74
N SER A 123 -9.79 -14.81 -1.73
CA SER A 123 -9.02 -15.95 -2.20
C SER A 123 -9.37 -17.22 -1.42
N ASN A 124 -9.41 -17.13 -0.09
CA ASN A 124 -9.77 -18.26 0.75
C ASN A 124 -11.21 -18.76 0.48
N ALA A 125 -12.17 -17.84 0.35
CA ALA A 125 -13.56 -18.19 0.03
C ALA A 125 -13.66 -18.90 -1.33
N MET A 126 -12.99 -18.38 -2.36
CA MET A 126 -12.97 -18.95 -3.70
C MET A 126 -12.27 -20.30 -3.72
N LYS A 127 -11.16 -20.47 -3.00
CA LYS A 127 -10.41 -21.73 -2.93
C LYS A 127 -11.24 -22.89 -2.34
N ILE A 128 -12.15 -22.61 -1.42
CA ILE A 128 -13.05 -23.64 -0.86
C ILE A 128 -13.87 -24.31 -1.97
N LYS A 129 -14.34 -23.53 -2.94
CA LYS A 129 -15.14 -24.01 -4.07
C LYS A 129 -14.28 -24.45 -5.26
N TYR A 130 -13.15 -23.78 -5.49
CA TYR A 130 -12.19 -23.97 -6.59
C TYR A 130 -10.81 -24.31 -6.03
N PRO A 131 -10.54 -25.56 -5.66
CA PRO A 131 -9.30 -25.96 -4.98
C PRO A 131 -8.00 -25.69 -5.75
N GLU A 132 -8.11 -25.53 -7.07
CA GLU A 132 -6.99 -25.19 -7.97
C GLU A 132 -6.49 -23.74 -7.81
N LEU A 133 -7.31 -22.85 -7.26
CA LEU A 133 -6.92 -21.46 -7.05
C LEU A 133 -5.93 -21.33 -5.88
N PRO A 134 -5.04 -20.32 -5.90
CA PRO A 134 -4.05 -20.11 -4.86
C PRO A 134 -4.71 -19.68 -3.54
N ASP A 135 -4.10 -20.03 -2.42
CA ASP A 135 -4.40 -19.46 -1.12
C ASP A 135 -3.42 -18.30 -0.87
N LEU A 136 -3.86 -17.10 -1.18
CA LEU A 136 -2.95 -15.92 -1.15
C LEU A 136 -2.36 -15.64 0.23
N ARG A 137 -3.01 -16.08 1.32
CA ARG A 137 -2.51 -15.86 2.68
C ARG A 137 -1.39 -16.83 3.06
N ASN A 138 -1.47 -18.05 2.57
CA ASN A 138 -0.60 -19.13 3.02
C ASN A 138 0.36 -19.64 1.92
N ASP A 139 0.27 -19.12 0.70
CA ASP A 139 1.18 -19.51 -0.39
C ASP A 139 2.49 -18.73 -0.31
N GLU A 140 3.54 -19.40 0.17
CA GLU A 140 4.89 -18.81 0.33
C GLU A 140 5.54 -18.36 -1.00
N ARG A 141 4.94 -18.70 -2.14
CA ARG A 141 5.39 -18.26 -3.46
C ARG A 141 4.94 -16.84 -3.80
N ILE A 142 4.05 -16.25 -2.98
CA ILE A 142 3.47 -14.92 -3.20
C ILE A 142 3.96 -13.98 -2.11
N ALA A 143 4.50 -12.83 -2.49
CA ALA A 143 4.82 -11.76 -1.56
C ALA A 143 3.98 -10.52 -1.87
N PHE A 144 3.27 -10.00 -0.88
CA PHE A 144 2.53 -8.76 -1.02
C PHE A 144 3.46 -7.55 -0.93
N VAL A 145 3.24 -6.58 -1.83
CA VAL A 145 3.94 -5.30 -1.85
C VAL A 145 2.92 -4.17 -1.73
N LEU A 146 3.03 -3.39 -0.66
CA LEU A 146 2.16 -2.23 -0.43
C LEU A 146 2.73 -1.03 -1.17
N MET A 147 2.03 -0.60 -2.22
CA MET A 147 2.49 0.48 -3.09
C MET A 147 2.23 1.87 -2.51
N GLY A 148 1.26 2.00 -1.61
CA GLY A 148 0.80 3.26 -1.02
C GLY A 148 0.23 4.21 -2.07
N GLY A 149 -1.00 4.71 -1.89
CA GLY A 149 -1.71 5.48 -2.93
C GLY A 149 -0.91 6.66 -3.49
N SER A 150 -0.19 7.43 -2.66
CA SER A 150 0.61 8.58 -3.10
C SER A 150 1.94 8.20 -3.76
N THR A 151 2.51 7.04 -3.43
CA THR A 151 3.82 6.58 -3.91
C THR A 151 3.74 5.58 -5.06
N LEU A 152 2.58 4.97 -5.29
CA LEU A 152 2.33 3.98 -6.33
C LEU A 152 2.87 4.39 -7.69
N LYS A 153 2.57 5.61 -8.12
CA LYS A 153 3.03 6.14 -9.41
C LYS A 153 4.56 6.15 -9.54
N HIS A 154 5.28 6.43 -8.47
CA HIS A 154 6.74 6.42 -8.47
C HIS A 154 7.28 4.98 -8.56
N TRP A 155 6.73 4.06 -7.80
CA TRP A 155 7.11 2.65 -7.85
C TRP A 155 6.97 2.07 -9.26
N VAL A 156 5.84 2.32 -9.91
CA VAL A 156 5.57 1.82 -11.26
C VAL A 156 6.43 2.52 -12.32
N ASN A 157 6.55 3.86 -12.26
CA ASN A 157 7.29 4.64 -13.26
C ASN A 157 8.77 4.29 -13.32
N HIS A 158 9.37 4.00 -12.16
CA HIS A 158 10.79 3.70 -12.05
C HIS A 158 11.08 2.19 -12.00
N ASN A 159 10.03 1.36 -12.02
CA ASN A 159 10.14 -0.09 -11.95
C ASN A 159 11.08 -0.56 -10.83
N TYR A 160 10.87 -0.04 -9.61
CA TYR A 160 11.78 -0.25 -8.48
C TYR A 160 11.94 -1.72 -8.05
N LEU A 161 10.96 -2.57 -8.38
CA LEU A 161 11.00 -4.00 -8.05
C LEU A 161 11.73 -4.86 -9.11
N LYS A 162 12.13 -4.26 -10.24
CA LYS A 162 12.77 -4.97 -11.37
C LYS A 162 13.97 -5.82 -10.93
N GLU A 163 14.81 -5.30 -10.04
CA GLU A 163 16.01 -6.00 -9.58
C GLU A 163 15.71 -7.26 -8.75
N LEU A 164 14.47 -7.43 -8.31
CA LEU A 164 14.03 -8.65 -7.65
C LEU A 164 13.84 -9.80 -8.65
N GLY A 165 13.77 -9.51 -9.95
CA GLY A 165 13.65 -10.50 -11.02
C GLY A 165 12.41 -11.38 -10.91
N LYS A 166 11.32 -10.84 -10.36
CA LYS A 166 10.05 -11.53 -10.18
C LYS A 166 8.96 -10.81 -10.95
N PRO A 167 8.03 -11.52 -11.60
CA PRO A 167 6.86 -10.88 -12.20
C PRO A 167 6.01 -10.24 -11.11
N GLU A 168 5.40 -9.11 -11.45
CA GLU A 168 4.50 -8.36 -10.58
C GLU A 168 3.05 -8.56 -11.05
N PHE A 169 2.13 -8.76 -10.11
CA PHE A 169 0.71 -8.66 -10.37
C PHE A 169 0.15 -7.45 -9.61
N HIS A 170 -0.35 -6.45 -10.34
CA HIS A 170 -0.86 -5.21 -9.78
C HIS A 170 -2.40 -5.21 -9.81
N LEU A 171 -3.01 -4.97 -8.65
CA LEU A 171 -4.46 -4.80 -8.51
C LEU A 171 -4.75 -3.54 -7.71
N TYR A 172 -5.46 -2.59 -8.31
CA TYR A 172 -5.78 -1.31 -7.69
C TYR A 172 -7.26 -0.98 -7.85
N ASP A 173 -7.77 -0.14 -6.95
CA ASP A 173 -9.12 0.40 -7.03
C ASP A 173 -9.30 1.29 -8.27
N ASN A 174 -10.52 1.35 -8.79
CA ASN A 174 -10.88 2.17 -9.95
C ASN A 174 -11.41 3.56 -9.54
N ASP A 175 -11.09 4.01 -8.33
CA ASP A 175 -11.49 5.29 -7.78
C ASP A 175 -10.54 6.44 -8.16
N VAL A 176 -9.31 6.11 -8.61
CA VAL A 176 -8.28 7.07 -8.99
C VAL A 176 -7.97 6.99 -10.49
N THR A 177 -8.41 7.98 -11.25
CA THR A 177 -8.29 8.01 -12.73
C THR A 177 -6.86 7.89 -13.25
N THR A 178 -5.84 8.28 -12.45
CA THR A 178 -4.43 8.21 -12.87
C THR A 178 -3.83 6.81 -12.77
N TYR A 179 -4.48 5.86 -12.10
CA TYR A 179 -3.97 4.50 -11.94
C TYR A 179 -3.97 3.72 -13.26
N GLN A 180 -4.89 4.02 -14.18
CA GLN A 180 -4.90 3.39 -15.51
C GLN A 180 -3.54 3.56 -16.22
N ASN A 181 -2.94 4.75 -16.17
CA ASN A 181 -1.62 4.98 -16.76
C ASN A 181 -0.52 4.13 -16.11
N SER A 182 -0.66 3.81 -14.83
CA SER A 182 0.29 2.94 -14.13
C SER A 182 0.11 1.49 -14.55
N ILE A 183 -1.13 1.04 -14.66
CA ILE A 183 -1.47 -0.30 -15.16
C ILE A 183 -0.96 -0.49 -16.59
N ASP A 184 -1.19 0.47 -17.47
CA ASP A 184 -0.71 0.41 -18.86
C ASP A 184 0.82 0.27 -18.93
N LYS A 185 1.55 0.96 -18.06
CA LYS A 185 3.01 0.84 -17.98
C LYS A 185 3.45 -0.53 -17.49
N VAL A 186 2.77 -1.12 -16.51
CA VAL A 186 3.05 -2.48 -16.04
C VAL A 186 2.82 -3.48 -17.18
N ASN A 187 1.67 -3.41 -17.84
CA ASN A 187 1.29 -4.32 -18.90
C ASN A 187 2.16 -4.22 -20.17
N ASN A 188 2.86 -3.10 -20.34
CA ASN A 188 3.81 -2.90 -21.45
C ASN A 188 5.24 -3.36 -21.10
N ARG A 189 5.48 -3.96 -19.95
CA ARG A 189 6.78 -4.52 -19.59
C ARG A 189 6.96 -5.91 -20.23
N GLU A 190 8.22 -6.26 -20.52
CA GLU A 190 8.58 -7.56 -21.11
C GLU A 190 9.00 -8.58 -20.03
N ASP A 191 8.51 -8.46 -18.80
CA ASP A 191 8.91 -9.24 -17.65
C ASP A 191 7.79 -10.14 -17.08
N ASN A 192 6.74 -10.38 -17.87
CA ASN A 192 5.53 -11.10 -17.50
C ASN A 192 4.70 -10.43 -16.38
N SER A 193 5.05 -9.20 -15.99
CA SER A 193 4.21 -8.45 -15.04
C SER A 193 2.88 -8.09 -15.66
N GLN A 194 1.83 -8.12 -14.86
CA GLN A 194 0.46 -7.81 -15.27
C GLN A 194 -0.20 -6.90 -14.25
N GLY A 195 -1.13 -6.08 -14.71
CA GLY A 195 -1.89 -5.22 -13.83
C GLY A 195 -3.30 -4.97 -14.35
N GLN A 196 -4.21 -4.70 -13.45
CA GLN A 196 -5.57 -4.26 -13.77
C GLN A 196 -6.16 -3.40 -12.65
N LEU A 197 -7.14 -2.60 -13.01
CA LEU A 197 -8.03 -1.95 -12.05
C LEU A 197 -9.22 -2.87 -11.77
N THR A 198 -9.85 -2.69 -10.62
CA THR A 198 -11.14 -3.31 -10.34
C THR A 198 -12.19 -2.78 -11.32
N GLN A 199 -13.10 -3.63 -11.81
CA GLN A 199 -14.24 -3.19 -12.63
C GLN A 199 -15.24 -2.38 -11.80
N LYS A 200 -15.38 -2.71 -10.53
CA LYS A 200 -16.13 -1.92 -9.55
C LYS A 200 -15.27 -0.77 -9.03
N LEU A 201 -15.88 0.14 -8.26
CA LEU A 201 -15.20 1.33 -7.77
C LEU A 201 -13.96 1.00 -6.90
N GLU A 202 -14.13 0.05 -5.98
CA GLU A 202 -13.12 -0.35 -5.01
C GLU A 202 -13.36 -1.78 -4.52
N ILE A 203 -12.39 -2.37 -3.82
CA ILE A 203 -12.47 -3.75 -3.30
C ILE A 203 -13.72 -3.97 -2.43
N GLU A 204 -14.11 -2.99 -1.63
CA GLU A 204 -15.29 -3.07 -0.77
C GLU A 204 -16.61 -3.18 -1.56
N SER A 205 -16.61 -2.80 -2.83
CA SER A 205 -17.77 -2.97 -3.73
C SER A 205 -18.08 -4.43 -4.10
N TYR A 206 -17.15 -5.35 -3.82
CA TYR A 206 -17.34 -6.80 -4.00
C TYR A 206 -17.96 -7.49 -2.78
N LEU A 207 -18.11 -6.78 -1.65
CA LEU A 207 -18.78 -7.33 -0.48
C LEU A 207 -20.24 -7.68 -0.78
N HIS A 208 -20.72 -8.73 -0.14
CA HIS A 208 -22.15 -9.05 -0.07
C HIS A 208 -22.76 -8.40 1.17
N SER A 209 -23.99 -7.90 1.05
CA SER A 209 -24.73 -7.28 2.16
C SER A 209 -24.86 -8.21 3.37
N ASP A 210 -25.08 -9.50 3.14
CA ASP A 210 -25.18 -10.50 4.20
C ASP A 210 -23.86 -10.68 4.97
N ALA A 211 -22.70 -10.58 4.28
CA ALA A 211 -21.42 -10.66 4.96
C ALA A 211 -21.22 -9.46 5.93
N ILE A 212 -21.68 -8.28 5.55
CA ILE A 212 -21.70 -7.11 6.43
C ILE A 212 -22.68 -7.30 7.58
N LYS A 213 -23.86 -7.84 7.29
CA LYS A 213 -24.89 -8.14 8.29
C LYS A 213 -24.40 -9.17 9.33
N ILE A 214 -23.72 -10.22 8.90
CA ILE A 214 -23.12 -11.23 9.78
C ILE A 214 -22.04 -10.58 10.67
N GLY A 215 -21.16 -9.75 10.09
CA GLY A 215 -20.04 -9.17 10.81
C GLY A 215 -20.42 -8.06 11.80
N PHE A 216 -21.49 -7.32 11.50
CA PHE A 216 -21.81 -6.08 12.23
C PHE A 216 -23.27 -5.97 12.67
N ASP A 217 -24.15 -6.89 12.24
CA ASP A 217 -25.61 -6.77 12.41
C ASP A 217 -26.11 -5.41 11.88
N ILE A 218 -25.65 -5.02 10.70
CA ILE A 218 -26.01 -3.82 9.96
C ILE A 218 -26.51 -4.22 8.58
N ASP A 219 -27.65 -3.67 8.21
CA ASP A 219 -28.28 -3.90 6.91
C ASP A 219 -28.04 -2.68 6.03
N ILE A 220 -27.17 -2.83 5.02
CA ILE A 220 -26.87 -1.80 4.01
C ILE A 220 -26.80 -2.42 2.63
N GLU A 221 -27.11 -1.62 1.63
CA GLU A 221 -26.92 -1.99 0.23
C GLU A 221 -25.46 -1.73 -0.17
N VAL A 222 -24.88 -2.68 -0.89
CA VAL A 222 -23.53 -2.57 -1.46
C VAL A 222 -23.63 -2.22 -2.93
N HIS A 223 -23.00 -1.12 -3.34
CA HIS A 223 -23.05 -0.61 -4.70
C HIS A 223 -21.73 -0.87 -5.44
N ASP A 224 -21.82 -1.13 -6.75
CA ASP A 224 -20.66 -1.35 -7.62
C ASP A 224 -19.89 -0.06 -7.88
N GLN A 225 -20.60 1.06 -7.86
CA GLN A 225 -20.12 2.43 -8.00
C GLN A 225 -20.67 3.28 -6.84
N HIS A 226 -20.53 4.59 -6.91
CA HIS A 226 -21.20 5.45 -5.96
C HIS A 226 -22.72 5.27 -6.03
N ASN A 227 -23.41 5.32 -4.87
CA ASN A 227 -24.87 5.34 -4.82
C ASN A 227 -25.44 6.69 -5.34
N ALA A 228 -26.75 6.83 -5.32
CA ALA A 228 -27.43 8.06 -5.76
C ALA A 228 -26.99 9.33 -5.00
N ASP A 229 -26.50 9.18 -3.76
CA ASP A 229 -25.98 10.28 -2.93
C ASP A 229 -24.47 10.53 -3.14
N GLY A 230 -23.83 9.86 -4.10
CA GLY A 230 -22.41 9.99 -4.37
C GLY A 230 -21.52 9.34 -3.29
N LYS A 231 -22.00 8.30 -2.61
CA LYS A 231 -21.27 7.60 -1.56
C LYS A 231 -20.84 6.21 -2.01
N ALA A 232 -19.60 5.86 -1.73
CA ALA A 232 -19.05 4.51 -1.85
C ALA A 232 -19.45 3.63 -0.65
N THR A 233 -19.31 2.32 -0.78
CA THR A 233 -19.71 1.33 0.24
C THR A 233 -19.09 1.61 1.63
N PRO A 234 -17.77 1.92 1.79
CA PRO A 234 -17.20 2.23 3.10
C PRO A 234 -17.87 3.42 3.78
N LYS A 235 -18.25 4.44 3.00
CA LYS A 235 -18.90 5.64 3.56
C LYS A 235 -20.32 5.35 4.00
N ILE A 236 -21.08 4.54 3.24
CA ILE A 236 -22.42 4.07 3.62
C ILE A 236 -22.33 3.28 4.92
N PHE A 237 -21.38 2.34 4.99
CA PHE A 237 -21.12 1.55 6.20
C PHE A 237 -20.73 2.46 7.38
N ALA A 238 -19.83 3.43 7.19
CA ALA A 238 -19.39 4.34 8.24
C ALA A 238 -20.56 5.08 8.90
N GLU A 239 -21.50 5.57 8.11
CA GLU A 239 -22.71 6.26 8.59
C GLU A 239 -23.62 5.29 9.39
N ALA A 240 -23.91 4.12 8.82
CA ALA A 240 -24.77 3.13 9.44
C ALA A 240 -24.16 2.61 10.75
N TYR A 241 -22.86 2.30 10.75
CA TYR A 241 -22.12 1.82 11.92
C TYR A 241 -22.07 2.87 13.02
N SER A 242 -21.71 4.11 12.70
CA SER A 242 -21.65 5.20 13.68
C SER A 242 -23.02 5.46 14.33
N LYS A 243 -24.10 5.40 13.55
CA LYS A 243 -25.47 5.52 14.03
C LYS A 243 -25.82 4.35 14.99
N LYS A 244 -25.47 3.11 14.58
CA LYS A 244 -25.79 1.91 15.38
C LYS A 244 -25.14 1.95 16.77
N ILE A 245 -23.87 2.37 16.86
CA ILE A 245 -23.13 2.40 18.14
C ILE A 245 -23.26 3.74 18.87
N GLY A 246 -24.09 4.65 18.37
CA GLY A 246 -24.41 5.91 19.05
C GLY A 246 -23.27 6.94 19.08
N LEU A 247 -22.39 6.94 18.06
CA LEU A 247 -21.33 7.95 17.95
C LEU A 247 -21.91 9.30 17.53
N SER A 248 -21.39 10.38 18.10
CA SER A 248 -21.75 11.76 17.71
C SER A 248 -21.17 12.15 16.34
N ASN A 249 -20.07 11.51 15.92
CA ASN A 249 -19.41 11.76 14.65
C ASN A 249 -19.30 10.45 13.86
N ILE A 250 -19.39 10.58 12.53
CA ILE A 250 -19.19 9.46 11.60
C ILE A 250 -17.72 9.03 11.64
N ILE A 251 -17.44 7.73 11.73
CA ILE A 251 -16.07 7.20 11.63
C ILE A 251 -15.45 7.56 10.28
N ARG A 252 -14.13 7.71 10.27
CA ARG A 252 -13.39 8.01 9.05
C ARG A 252 -13.44 6.81 8.09
N ASP A 253 -13.42 7.09 6.80
CA ASP A 253 -13.42 6.11 5.73
C ASP A 253 -12.34 5.01 5.91
N LYS A 254 -11.12 5.40 6.22
CA LYS A 254 -10.03 4.46 6.54
C LYS A 254 -10.38 3.47 7.66
N ASN A 255 -11.13 3.91 8.68
CA ASN A 255 -11.55 3.02 9.76
C ASN A 255 -12.68 2.11 9.30
N ALA A 256 -13.56 2.60 8.44
CA ALA A 256 -14.63 1.81 7.83
C ALA A 256 -14.04 0.67 6.97
N LYS A 257 -13.10 0.97 6.07
CA LYS A 257 -12.37 -0.03 5.27
C LYS A 257 -11.70 -1.08 6.17
N LYS A 258 -11.01 -0.63 7.22
CA LYS A 258 -10.38 -1.54 8.18
C LYS A 258 -11.40 -2.48 8.85
N PHE A 259 -12.52 -1.96 9.32
CA PHE A 259 -13.56 -2.78 9.97
C PHE A 259 -14.19 -3.77 8.98
N LEU A 260 -14.46 -3.34 7.75
CA LEU A 260 -14.97 -4.21 6.70
C LEU A 260 -13.98 -5.33 6.37
N ALA A 261 -12.69 -5.02 6.25
CA ALA A 261 -11.64 -6.01 6.02
C ALA A 261 -11.52 -7.03 7.16
N GLU A 262 -11.63 -6.57 8.42
CA GLU A 262 -11.48 -7.43 9.60
C GLU A 262 -12.72 -8.30 9.91
N LYS A 263 -13.94 -7.83 9.58
CA LYS A 263 -15.17 -8.49 10.06
C LYS A 263 -16.24 -8.78 8.99
N ALA A 264 -16.21 -8.12 7.83
CA ALA A 264 -17.15 -8.44 6.75
C ALA A 264 -16.53 -9.42 5.75
N PHE A 265 -15.35 -9.11 5.21
CA PHE A 265 -14.68 -9.98 4.26
C PHE A 265 -14.46 -11.43 4.75
N PRO A 266 -14.14 -11.70 6.04
CA PRO A 266 -14.04 -13.08 6.54
C PRO A 266 -15.34 -13.88 6.47
N ASN A 267 -16.49 -13.24 6.32
CA ASN A 267 -17.80 -13.91 6.18
C ASN A 267 -18.23 -14.11 4.72
N MET A 268 -17.42 -13.68 3.76
CA MET A 268 -17.69 -13.91 2.34
C MET A 268 -17.57 -15.40 2.00
N THR A 269 -18.51 -15.90 1.21
CA THR A 269 -18.46 -17.24 0.60
C THR A 269 -18.28 -17.13 -0.91
N ALA A 270 -17.93 -18.23 -1.57
CA ALA A 270 -17.80 -18.25 -3.02
C ALA A 270 -19.13 -17.89 -3.71
N GLU A 271 -20.26 -18.35 -3.17
CA GLU A 271 -21.60 -18.05 -3.70
C GLU A 271 -21.89 -16.54 -3.60
N MET A 272 -21.60 -15.92 -2.46
CA MET A 272 -21.75 -14.48 -2.28
C MET A 272 -20.87 -13.67 -3.25
N ILE A 273 -19.66 -14.15 -3.49
CA ILE A 273 -18.75 -13.51 -4.46
C ILE A 273 -19.34 -13.63 -5.87
N GLU A 274 -19.78 -14.81 -6.29
CA GLU A 274 -20.36 -15.04 -7.62
C GLU A 274 -21.67 -14.25 -7.83
N GLU A 275 -22.49 -14.09 -6.79
CA GLU A 275 -23.69 -13.28 -6.86
C GLU A 275 -23.36 -11.80 -7.09
N ARG A 276 -22.32 -11.30 -6.41
CA ARG A 276 -21.87 -9.90 -6.55
C ARG A 276 -21.02 -9.65 -7.79
N ASP A 277 -20.34 -10.68 -8.30
CA ASP A 277 -19.38 -10.59 -9.40
C ASP A 277 -19.78 -11.48 -10.57
N GLN A 278 -20.84 -11.08 -11.27
CA GLN A 278 -21.38 -11.82 -12.42
C GLN A 278 -20.39 -11.96 -13.58
N ASN A 279 -19.35 -11.12 -13.62
CA ASN A 279 -18.31 -11.16 -14.63
C ASN A 279 -17.17 -12.15 -14.29
N ASN A 280 -17.21 -12.78 -13.13
CA ASN A 280 -16.15 -13.65 -12.59
C ASN A 280 -14.77 -12.96 -12.51
N GLU A 281 -14.76 -11.67 -12.25
CA GLU A 281 -13.53 -10.88 -12.21
C GLU A 281 -12.62 -11.32 -11.06
N VAL A 282 -13.20 -11.50 -9.86
CA VAL A 282 -12.47 -11.96 -8.67
C VAL A 282 -11.81 -13.32 -8.91
N LYS A 283 -12.53 -14.25 -9.55
CA LYS A 283 -11.97 -15.55 -9.95
C LYS A 283 -10.83 -15.34 -10.94
N GLY A 284 -11.01 -14.47 -11.92
CA GLY A 284 -10.01 -14.13 -12.92
C GLY A 284 -8.72 -13.57 -12.34
N TRP A 285 -8.78 -12.81 -11.23
CA TRP A 285 -7.56 -12.34 -10.54
C TRP A 285 -6.73 -13.53 -10.05
N PHE A 286 -7.36 -14.50 -9.42
CA PHE A 286 -6.69 -15.67 -8.85
C PHE A 286 -6.22 -16.65 -9.91
N GLU A 287 -6.93 -16.79 -11.04
CA GLU A 287 -6.50 -17.56 -12.21
C GLU A 287 -5.22 -16.97 -12.81
N LYS A 288 -5.16 -15.65 -13.00
CA LYS A 288 -3.95 -14.97 -13.50
C LYS A 288 -2.75 -15.14 -12.55
N ILE A 289 -2.99 -15.01 -11.25
CA ILE A 289 -1.93 -15.25 -10.25
C ILE A 289 -1.47 -16.71 -10.34
N ASN A 290 -2.37 -17.66 -10.49
CA ASN A 290 -2.02 -19.08 -10.63
C ASN A 290 -1.21 -19.36 -11.90
N GLU A 291 -1.51 -18.67 -13.01
CA GLU A 291 -0.71 -18.72 -14.24
C GLU A 291 0.71 -18.22 -14.02
N LEU A 292 0.89 -17.11 -13.28
CA LEU A 292 2.21 -16.55 -12.99
C LEU A 292 3.02 -17.41 -11.99
N LEU A 293 2.38 -18.27 -11.22
CA LEU A 293 3.03 -19.19 -10.27
C LEU A 293 3.58 -20.47 -10.94
N ASN A 294 3.09 -20.82 -12.12
CA ASN A 294 3.44 -22.02 -12.88
C ASN A 294 4.46 -21.73 -13.97
#